data_1a624a667f2ac72d2605322b9907b51a
#
_entry.id   1a624a667f2ac72d2605322b9907b51a
#
_cell.length_a   1.000
_cell.length_b   1.000
_cell.length_c   1.000
_cell.angle_alpha   90.00
_cell.angle_beta   90.00
_cell.angle_gamma   90.00
#
_symmetry.space_group_name_H-M   'P 1'
#
loop_
_entity.id
_entity.type
_entity.pdbx_description
1 polymer ?
#
loop_
_entity_poly.entity_id
_entity_poly.type
_entity_poly.pdbx_seq_one_letter_code
_entity_poly.pdbx_strand_id
1 'polypeptide(L)'
;MILLIDNYDSFSYNLYQMIGACDPEIRVIRNDEMSVEQIRELRPEHIVLSPGPGRPEDAGILMEVVREIHEIPILGVCLGHQAICAAYGARITYANKLMHGKQSKVRLDEGCPLFRGCPETTEVARYHSLVVEPGTIPVQLRITAETKDHEIMAVQHRDYPIYGVQFHPESIMTPDGEKMLNNFIKEI
;
A
#
# COMPACT_ATOMS: atom_id res chain seq x y z
N MET A 1 6.66 -7.20 -15.90
CA MET A 1 7.65 -6.59 -14.96
C MET A 1 6.92 -5.78 -13.91
N ILE A 2 7.26 -6.00 -12.64
CA ILE A 2 6.75 -5.22 -11.50
C ILE A 2 7.76 -4.14 -11.14
N LEU A 3 7.32 -2.90 -10.97
CA LEU A 3 8.14 -1.80 -10.49
C LEU A 3 7.93 -1.58 -9.00
N LEU A 4 8.96 -1.77 -8.19
CA LEU A 4 8.97 -1.45 -6.76
C LEU A 4 9.66 -0.10 -6.56
N ILE A 5 8.91 0.89 -6.08
CA ILE A 5 9.46 2.20 -5.71
C ILE A 5 9.81 2.17 -4.22
N ASP A 6 11.11 2.16 -3.93
CA ASP A 6 11.64 2.03 -2.58
C ASP A 6 11.85 3.41 -1.93
N ASN A 7 11.24 3.58 -0.76
CA ASN A 7 11.30 4.80 0.05
C ASN A 7 12.42 4.78 1.09
N TYR A 8 13.59 4.21 0.75
CA TYR A 8 14.73 4.10 1.67
C TYR A 8 14.37 3.33 2.95
N ASP A 9 13.60 2.26 2.80
CA ASP A 9 13.04 1.49 3.89
C ASP A 9 13.81 0.18 4.13
N SER A 10 14.01 -0.18 5.40
CA SER A 10 14.67 -1.44 5.79
C SER A 10 13.81 -2.69 5.54
N PHE A 11 12.48 -2.55 5.42
CA PHE A 11 11.55 -3.67 5.15
C PHE A 11 11.31 -3.92 3.65
N SER A 12 11.77 -3.04 2.77
CA SER A 12 11.58 -3.20 1.30
C SER A 12 12.16 -4.51 0.78
N TYR A 13 13.21 -5.03 1.40
CA TYR A 13 13.81 -6.31 1.01
C TYR A 13 12.86 -7.49 1.19
N ASN A 14 12.12 -7.56 2.30
CA ASN A 14 11.13 -8.61 2.53
C ASN A 14 9.97 -8.50 1.53
N LEU A 15 9.52 -7.29 1.25
CA LEU A 15 8.50 -7.02 0.23
C LEU A 15 8.99 -7.46 -1.16
N TYR A 16 10.23 -7.10 -1.52
CA TYR A 16 10.88 -7.54 -2.75
C TYR A 16 10.92 -9.06 -2.88
N GLN A 17 11.34 -9.77 -1.83
CA GLN A 17 11.40 -11.23 -1.84
C GLN A 17 10.02 -11.88 -2.02
N MET A 18 9.01 -11.38 -1.31
CA MET A 18 7.67 -11.93 -1.38
C MET A 18 7.03 -11.68 -2.75
N ILE A 19 7.20 -10.48 -3.32
CA ILE A 19 6.77 -10.17 -4.69
C ILE A 19 7.52 -11.05 -5.70
N GLY A 20 8.85 -11.21 -5.53
CA GLY A 20 9.69 -12.02 -6.40
C GLY A 20 9.35 -13.51 -6.40
N ALA A 21 8.73 -14.01 -5.33
CA ALA A 21 8.19 -15.37 -5.30
C ALA A 21 6.92 -15.50 -6.18
N CYS A 22 6.18 -14.41 -6.35
CA CYS A 22 5.00 -14.36 -7.22
C CYS A 22 5.37 -14.11 -8.68
N ASP A 23 6.30 -13.18 -8.92
CA ASP A 23 6.82 -12.81 -10.24
C ASP A 23 8.28 -12.36 -10.11
N PRO A 24 9.25 -13.07 -10.72
CA PRO A 24 10.66 -12.74 -10.61
C PRO A 24 11.09 -11.49 -11.40
N GLU A 25 10.27 -10.99 -12.31
CA GLU A 25 10.57 -9.79 -13.09
C GLU A 25 10.27 -8.51 -12.30
N ILE A 26 11.10 -8.22 -11.30
CA ILE A 26 11.01 -7.01 -10.47
C ILE A 26 12.16 -6.06 -10.80
N ARG A 27 11.81 -4.79 -10.98
CA ARG A 27 12.76 -3.69 -10.99
C ARG A 27 12.54 -2.82 -9.75
N VAL A 28 13.62 -2.51 -9.04
CA VAL A 28 13.59 -1.60 -7.89
C VAL A 28 14.21 -0.26 -8.29
N ILE A 29 13.53 0.83 -7.95
CA ILE A 29 14.05 2.20 -8.07
C ILE A 29 13.83 2.94 -6.74
N ARG A 30 14.63 3.97 -6.49
CA ARG A 30 14.39 4.89 -5.37
C ARG A 30 13.29 5.89 -5.73
N ASN A 31 12.66 6.47 -4.72
CA ASN A 31 11.56 7.43 -4.89
C ASN A 31 11.97 8.78 -5.49
N ASP A 32 13.26 9.01 -5.67
CA ASP A 32 13.89 10.20 -6.26
C ASP A 32 14.75 9.88 -7.51
N GLU A 33 14.66 8.66 -8.02
CA GLU A 33 15.54 8.18 -9.12
C GLU A 33 14.97 8.46 -10.50
N MET A 34 13.64 8.41 -10.67
CA MET A 34 12.96 8.56 -11.96
C MET A 34 11.81 9.56 -11.87
N SER A 35 11.49 10.20 -13.01
CA SER A 35 10.24 10.97 -13.16
C SER A 35 9.06 10.04 -13.50
N VAL A 36 7.83 10.57 -13.39
CA VAL A 36 6.62 9.84 -13.78
C VAL A 36 6.64 9.44 -15.25
N GLU A 37 7.14 10.31 -16.14
CA GLU A 37 7.28 10.03 -17.57
C GLU A 37 8.23 8.85 -17.83
N GLN A 38 9.36 8.83 -17.14
CA GLN A 38 10.32 7.72 -17.24
C GLN A 38 9.71 6.40 -16.74
N ILE A 39 8.89 6.44 -15.68
CA ILE A 39 8.15 5.27 -15.20
C ILE A 39 7.16 4.78 -16.26
N ARG A 40 6.41 5.68 -16.90
CA ARG A 40 5.52 5.31 -18.01
C ARG A 40 6.25 4.67 -19.18
N GLU A 41 7.44 5.18 -19.54
CA GLU A 41 8.27 4.60 -20.59
C GLU A 41 8.74 3.18 -20.30
N LEU A 42 8.93 2.83 -19.02
CA LEU A 42 9.26 1.47 -18.60
C LEU A 42 8.11 0.49 -18.82
N ARG A 43 6.86 0.98 -18.90
CA ARG A 43 5.64 0.18 -19.05
C ARG A 43 5.54 -0.98 -18.07
N PRO A 44 5.65 -0.74 -16.75
CA PRO A 44 5.47 -1.80 -15.79
C PRO A 44 4.03 -2.33 -15.82
N GLU A 45 3.84 -3.60 -15.53
CA GLU A 45 2.52 -4.21 -15.41
C GLU A 45 1.86 -3.87 -14.07
N HIS A 46 2.68 -3.69 -13.03
CA HIS A 46 2.26 -3.29 -11.69
C HIS A 46 3.28 -2.33 -11.06
N ILE A 47 2.81 -1.45 -10.21
CA ILE A 47 3.64 -0.56 -9.39
C ILE A 47 3.36 -0.84 -7.91
N VAL A 48 4.43 -1.02 -7.13
CA VAL A 48 4.34 -1.16 -5.67
C VAL A 48 5.09 0.00 -5.03
N LEU A 49 4.40 0.74 -4.15
CA LEU A 49 4.97 1.81 -3.35
C LEU A 49 5.34 1.26 -1.98
N SER A 50 6.63 1.22 -1.65
CA SER A 50 7.13 0.57 -0.44
C SER A 50 6.75 1.32 0.83
N PRO A 51 6.85 0.67 2.00
CA PRO A 51 6.98 1.36 3.28
C PRO A 51 8.13 2.36 3.27
N GLY A 52 8.20 3.21 4.28
CA GLY A 52 9.31 4.12 4.46
C GLY A 52 9.12 5.06 5.64
N PRO A 53 10.16 5.80 6.01
CA PRO A 53 10.10 6.78 7.10
C PRO A 53 9.45 8.09 6.65
N GLY A 54 9.03 8.90 7.63
CA GLY A 54 8.56 10.26 7.41
C GLY A 54 7.11 10.33 6.92
N ARG A 55 6.81 11.41 6.24
CA ARG A 55 5.48 11.72 5.73
C ARG A 55 5.40 11.51 4.21
N PRO A 56 4.22 11.23 3.67
CA PRO A 56 4.06 11.02 2.23
C PRO A 56 4.45 12.24 1.39
N GLU A 57 4.30 13.46 1.91
CA GLU A 57 4.69 14.70 1.24
C GLU A 57 6.21 14.79 1.01
N ASP A 58 6.99 14.11 1.85
CA ASP A 58 8.46 14.08 1.79
C ASP A 58 9.00 12.82 1.08
N ALA A 59 8.12 12.01 0.50
CA ALA A 59 8.46 10.71 -0.10
C ALA A 59 8.67 10.77 -1.64
N GLY A 60 9.41 11.78 -2.10
CA GLY A 60 9.75 11.92 -3.52
C GLY A 60 8.53 11.93 -4.43
N ILE A 61 8.53 11.08 -5.45
CA ILE A 61 7.50 11.06 -6.51
C ILE A 61 6.22 10.30 -6.15
N LEU A 62 6.08 9.72 -4.94
CA LEU A 62 4.98 8.81 -4.64
C LEU A 62 3.60 9.41 -4.93
N MET A 63 3.35 10.60 -4.43
CA MET A 63 2.04 11.25 -4.60
C MET A 63 1.79 11.64 -6.07
N GLU A 64 2.83 12.00 -6.81
CA GLU A 64 2.76 12.33 -8.24
C GLU A 64 2.42 11.08 -9.06
N VAL A 65 3.10 9.95 -8.80
CA VAL A 65 2.77 8.65 -9.41
C VAL A 65 1.30 8.31 -9.21
N VAL A 66 0.78 8.43 -8.00
CA VAL A 66 -0.62 8.14 -7.67
C VAL A 66 -1.60 9.06 -8.40
N ARG A 67 -1.27 10.35 -8.55
CA ARG A 67 -2.12 11.34 -9.21
C ARG A 67 -2.16 11.22 -10.72
N GLU A 68 -1.09 10.72 -11.32
CA GLU A 68 -0.90 10.76 -12.76
C GLU A 68 -1.02 9.40 -13.45
N ILE A 69 -0.67 8.30 -12.77
CA ILE A 69 -0.73 6.96 -13.35
C ILE A 69 -2.01 6.26 -12.88
N HIS A 70 -2.96 6.11 -13.81
CA HIS A 70 -4.26 5.48 -13.54
C HIS A 70 -4.47 4.18 -14.32
N GLU A 71 -3.68 3.97 -15.35
CA GLU A 71 -3.75 2.83 -16.27
C GLU A 71 -2.98 1.59 -15.79
N ILE A 72 -2.12 1.76 -14.79
CA ILE A 72 -1.29 0.69 -14.24
C ILE A 72 -1.75 0.40 -12.81
N PRO A 73 -1.96 -0.87 -12.42
CA PRO A 73 -2.28 -1.21 -11.03
C PRO A 73 -1.21 -0.74 -10.05
N ILE A 74 -1.65 -0.08 -8.96
CA ILE A 74 -0.78 0.46 -7.92
C ILE A 74 -1.17 -0.14 -6.57
N LEU A 75 -0.19 -0.68 -5.83
CA LEU A 75 -0.31 -1.07 -4.43
C LEU A 75 0.59 -0.21 -3.56
N GLY A 76 0.02 0.52 -2.62
CA GLY A 76 0.78 1.25 -1.59
C GLY A 76 0.79 0.51 -0.27
N VAL A 77 1.99 0.31 0.32
CA VAL A 77 2.19 -0.33 1.61
C VAL A 77 2.68 0.69 2.63
N CYS A 78 2.02 0.81 3.76
CA CYS A 78 2.33 1.71 4.88
C CYS A 78 2.48 3.17 4.40
N LEU A 79 3.68 3.69 4.23
CA LEU A 79 3.91 5.03 3.65
C LEU A 79 3.28 5.17 2.25
N GLY A 80 3.36 4.13 1.42
CA GLY A 80 2.71 4.10 0.11
C GLY A 80 1.18 4.22 0.19
N HIS A 81 0.55 3.59 1.17
CA HIS A 81 -0.89 3.75 1.45
C HIS A 81 -1.22 5.20 1.88
N GLN A 82 -0.40 5.78 2.75
CA GLN A 82 -0.57 7.17 3.19
C GLN A 82 -0.41 8.14 2.00
N ALA A 83 0.54 7.86 1.09
CA ALA A 83 0.72 8.63 -0.14
C ALA A 83 -0.51 8.56 -1.06
N ILE A 84 -1.14 7.39 -1.21
CA ILE A 84 -2.40 7.24 -1.94
C ILE A 84 -3.49 8.11 -1.31
N CYS A 85 -3.70 8.00 -0.01
CA CYS A 85 -4.73 8.77 0.68
C CYS A 85 -4.48 10.29 0.59
N ALA A 86 -3.24 10.72 0.84
CA ALA A 86 -2.85 12.14 0.78
C ALA A 86 -2.93 12.71 -0.64
N ALA A 87 -2.59 11.92 -1.67
CA ALA A 87 -2.67 12.35 -3.07
C ALA A 87 -4.09 12.75 -3.48
N TYR A 88 -5.10 12.11 -2.90
CA TYR A 88 -6.52 12.44 -3.12
C TYR A 88 -7.11 13.39 -2.07
N GLY A 89 -6.30 13.91 -1.13
CA GLY A 89 -6.68 14.97 -0.20
C GLY A 89 -7.05 14.55 1.22
N ALA A 90 -6.86 13.28 1.58
CA ALA A 90 -6.98 12.85 2.98
C ALA A 90 -5.84 13.44 3.84
N ARG A 91 -6.11 13.65 5.13
CA ARG A 91 -5.10 14.12 6.08
C ARG A 91 -4.40 12.96 6.75
N ILE A 92 -3.10 13.09 6.92
CA ILE A 92 -2.24 12.15 7.66
C ILE A 92 -1.95 12.74 9.02
N THR A 93 -2.28 12.01 10.07
CA THR A 93 -2.13 12.41 11.47
C THR A 93 -1.39 11.35 12.29
N TYR A 94 -1.09 11.65 13.54
CA TYR A 94 -0.50 10.67 14.45
C TYR A 94 -1.56 9.65 14.91
N ALA A 95 -1.15 8.37 14.95
CA ALA A 95 -1.98 7.32 15.54
C ALA A 95 -2.21 7.59 17.04
N ASN A 96 -3.39 7.22 17.54
CA ASN A 96 -3.70 7.33 18.98
C ASN A 96 -2.77 6.50 19.86
N LYS A 97 -2.19 5.43 19.29
CA LYS A 97 -1.21 4.57 19.93
C LYS A 97 -0.06 4.31 18.97
N LEU A 98 1.17 4.41 19.48
CA LEU A 98 2.34 4.01 18.70
C LEU A 98 2.26 2.50 18.38
N MET A 99 2.26 2.19 17.09
CA MET A 99 2.26 0.83 16.57
C MET A 99 3.65 0.49 16.04
N HIS A 100 4.38 -0.33 16.81
CA HIS A 100 5.71 -0.77 16.43
C HIS A 100 5.84 -2.27 16.72
N GLY A 101 5.83 -3.08 15.67
CA GLY A 101 5.90 -4.54 15.78
C GLY A 101 4.72 -5.16 16.52
N LYS A 102 3.51 -4.61 16.33
CA LYS A 102 2.27 -5.10 16.95
C LYS A 102 1.35 -5.70 15.90
N GLN A 103 0.60 -6.71 16.31
CA GLN A 103 -0.52 -7.22 15.53
C GLN A 103 -1.83 -6.54 15.92
N SER A 104 -2.69 -6.36 14.94
CA SER A 104 -4.06 -5.92 15.13
C SER A 104 -5.00 -6.77 14.30
N LYS A 105 -6.16 -7.05 14.84
CA LYS A 105 -7.24 -7.71 14.12
C LYS A 105 -7.97 -6.67 13.27
N VAL A 106 -8.11 -6.95 11.98
CA VAL A 106 -8.82 -6.10 11.02
C VAL A 106 -9.95 -6.85 10.37
N ARG A 107 -11.01 -6.12 10.05
CA ARG A 107 -12.09 -6.62 9.21
C ARG A 107 -11.82 -6.21 7.77
N LEU A 108 -11.90 -7.18 6.86
CA LEU A 108 -11.69 -7.00 5.43
C LEU A 108 -13.02 -6.90 4.69
N ASP A 109 -13.09 -6.04 3.67
CA ASP A 109 -14.21 -5.98 2.74
C ASP A 109 -14.10 -7.13 1.73
N GLU A 110 -15.03 -8.07 1.77
CA GLU A 110 -15.08 -9.22 0.86
C GLU A 110 -15.22 -8.81 -0.63
N GLY A 111 -15.77 -7.62 -0.90
CA GLY A 111 -15.90 -7.07 -2.24
C GLY A 111 -14.61 -6.48 -2.81
N CYS A 112 -13.52 -6.40 -2.04
CA CYS A 112 -12.24 -5.92 -2.51
C CYS A 112 -11.43 -7.03 -3.18
N PRO A 113 -11.06 -6.89 -4.48
CA PRO A 113 -10.27 -7.91 -5.18
C PRO A 113 -8.97 -8.29 -4.47
N LEU A 114 -8.32 -7.33 -3.80
CA LEU A 114 -7.09 -7.56 -3.05
C LEU A 114 -7.26 -8.61 -1.94
N PHE A 115 -8.45 -8.73 -1.36
CA PHE A 115 -8.74 -9.63 -0.23
C PHE A 115 -9.48 -10.91 -0.64
N ARG A 116 -9.53 -11.20 -1.95
CA ARG A 116 -10.19 -12.43 -2.44
C ARG A 116 -9.59 -13.67 -1.78
N GLY A 117 -10.45 -14.52 -1.22
CA GLY A 117 -10.04 -15.74 -0.53
C GLY A 117 -9.39 -15.55 0.84
N CYS A 118 -9.30 -14.31 1.34
CA CYS A 118 -8.96 -14.04 2.74
C CYS A 118 -10.19 -14.21 3.64
N PRO A 119 -10.02 -14.52 4.93
CA PRO A 119 -11.13 -14.53 5.90
C PRO A 119 -11.69 -13.11 6.12
N GLU A 120 -12.95 -13.00 6.57
CA GLU A 120 -13.56 -11.70 6.90
C GLU A 120 -12.73 -10.89 7.90
N THR A 121 -12.05 -11.56 8.82
CA THR A 121 -11.13 -10.94 9.78
C THR A 121 -9.80 -11.66 9.79
N THR A 122 -8.71 -10.88 9.82
CA THR A 122 -7.34 -11.41 9.90
C THR A 122 -6.47 -10.56 10.82
N GLU A 123 -5.34 -11.13 11.25
CA GLU A 123 -4.31 -10.39 11.97
C GLU A 123 -3.35 -9.73 10.99
N VAL A 124 -2.93 -8.51 11.28
CA VAL A 124 -2.00 -7.74 10.45
C VAL A 124 -0.89 -7.11 11.28
N ALA A 125 0.31 -7.08 10.72
CA ALA A 125 1.47 -6.45 11.34
C ALA A 125 1.43 -4.92 11.15
N ARG A 126 1.69 -4.18 12.19
CA ARG A 126 1.69 -2.71 12.20
C ARG A 126 3.03 -2.17 12.71
N TYR A 127 3.63 -1.25 11.94
CA TYR A 127 4.92 -0.60 12.22
C TYR A 127 4.84 0.90 11.88
N HIS A 128 3.78 1.60 12.33
CA HIS A 128 3.55 3.00 11.95
C HIS A 128 3.15 3.87 13.13
N SER A 129 3.58 5.13 13.09
CA SER A 129 3.15 6.20 14.01
C SER A 129 2.15 7.15 13.38
N LEU A 130 2.05 7.16 12.05
CA LEU A 130 1.12 7.98 11.27
C LEU A 130 0.00 7.11 10.71
N VAL A 131 -1.18 7.70 10.62
CA VAL A 131 -2.40 7.08 10.07
C VAL A 131 -3.17 8.11 9.24
N VAL A 132 -4.08 7.62 8.42
CA VAL A 132 -5.08 8.48 7.77
C VAL A 132 -6.09 8.92 8.81
N GLU A 133 -6.32 10.23 8.90
CA GLU A 133 -7.29 10.80 9.84
C GLU A 133 -8.71 10.34 9.47
N PRO A 134 -9.43 9.68 10.40
CA PRO A 134 -10.81 9.26 10.16
C PRO A 134 -11.70 10.45 9.76
N GLY A 135 -12.61 10.23 8.80
CA GLY A 135 -13.50 11.26 8.30
C GLY A 135 -12.91 12.17 7.23
N THR A 136 -11.63 12.01 6.86
CA THR A 136 -11.00 12.79 5.77
C THR A 136 -10.84 12.00 4.47
N ILE A 137 -11.26 10.75 4.42
CA ILE A 137 -11.21 9.93 3.19
C ILE A 137 -12.09 10.60 2.12
N PRO A 138 -11.51 10.94 0.97
CA PRO A 138 -12.26 11.59 -0.10
C PRO A 138 -13.18 10.60 -0.83
N VAL A 139 -14.15 11.14 -1.56
CA VAL A 139 -15.16 10.33 -2.27
C VAL A 139 -14.58 9.36 -3.31
N GLN A 140 -13.41 9.65 -3.84
CA GLN A 140 -12.72 8.79 -4.81
C GLN A 140 -12.22 7.47 -4.21
N LEU A 141 -11.99 7.44 -2.90
CA LEU A 141 -11.52 6.26 -2.19
C LEU A 141 -12.65 5.61 -1.39
N ARG A 142 -12.59 4.30 -1.25
CA ARG A 142 -13.41 3.55 -0.29
C ARG A 142 -12.51 2.82 0.71
N ILE A 143 -12.97 2.73 1.95
CA ILE A 143 -12.29 1.97 3.00
C ILE A 143 -12.57 0.49 2.76
N THR A 144 -11.53 -0.33 2.71
CA THR A 144 -11.63 -1.78 2.45
C THR A 144 -11.12 -2.65 3.60
N ALA A 145 -10.46 -2.05 4.59
CA ALA A 145 -10.17 -2.71 5.87
C ALA A 145 -10.11 -1.68 7.00
N GLU A 146 -10.58 -2.08 8.18
CA GLU A 146 -10.53 -1.27 9.39
C GLU A 146 -10.38 -2.11 10.65
N THR A 147 -9.82 -1.52 11.70
CA THR A 147 -9.81 -2.12 13.04
C THR A 147 -11.17 -2.00 13.70
N LYS A 148 -11.36 -2.70 14.83
CA LYS A 148 -12.58 -2.57 15.65
C LYS A 148 -12.83 -1.12 16.13
N ASP A 149 -11.77 -0.34 16.32
CA ASP A 149 -11.83 1.07 16.74
C ASP A 149 -11.95 2.03 15.54
N HIS A 150 -12.29 1.52 14.35
CA HIS A 150 -12.47 2.27 13.11
C HIS A 150 -11.21 2.99 12.60
N GLU A 151 -10.03 2.49 12.94
CA GLU A 151 -8.79 2.94 12.33
C GLU A 151 -8.68 2.36 10.91
N ILE A 152 -8.42 3.21 9.92
CA ILE A 152 -8.39 2.84 8.50
C ILE A 152 -7.13 2.02 8.22
N MET A 153 -7.32 0.79 7.76
CA MET A 153 -6.23 -0.15 7.50
C MET A 153 -6.04 -0.47 6.02
N ALA A 154 -7.04 -0.22 5.17
CA ALA A 154 -6.88 -0.32 3.73
C ALA A 154 -7.90 0.56 2.98
N VAL A 155 -7.52 0.97 1.80
CA VAL A 155 -8.36 1.72 0.85
C VAL A 155 -8.24 1.16 -0.55
N GLN A 156 -9.26 1.43 -1.36
CA GLN A 156 -9.28 1.18 -2.80
C GLN A 156 -9.85 2.40 -3.52
N HIS A 157 -9.25 2.79 -4.64
CA HIS A 157 -9.86 3.78 -5.53
C HIS A 157 -11.10 3.18 -6.19
N ARG A 158 -12.14 4.01 -6.40
CA ARG A 158 -13.44 3.51 -6.94
C ARG A 158 -13.39 3.20 -8.42
N ASP A 159 -12.58 3.94 -9.18
CA ASP A 159 -12.53 3.87 -10.64
C ASP A 159 -11.21 3.33 -11.19
N TYR A 160 -10.12 3.44 -10.43
CA TYR A 160 -8.79 3.04 -10.86
C TYR A 160 -8.27 1.83 -10.07
N PRO A 161 -7.36 1.01 -10.62
CA PRO A 161 -6.80 -0.15 -9.94
C PRO A 161 -5.71 0.27 -8.91
N ILE A 162 -6.09 1.15 -7.97
CA ILE A 162 -5.21 1.68 -6.94
C ILE A 162 -5.66 1.19 -5.57
N TYR A 163 -4.76 0.53 -4.86
CA TYR A 163 -4.99 -0.11 -3.56
C TYR A 163 -3.97 0.35 -2.55
N GLY A 164 -4.37 0.53 -1.30
CA GLY A 164 -3.46 0.88 -0.22
C GLY A 164 -3.74 0.06 1.03
N VAL A 165 -2.67 -0.45 1.66
CA VAL A 165 -2.73 -1.15 2.95
C VAL A 165 -1.81 -0.45 3.95
N GLN A 166 -2.33 -0.10 5.13
CA GLN A 166 -1.56 0.54 6.19
C GLN A 166 -0.64 -0.44 6.90
N PHE A 167 -1.01 -1.70 6.90
CA PHE A 167 -0.24 -2.80 7.49
C PHE A 167 0.82 -3.34 6.52
N HIS A 168 1.66 -4.24 7.02
CA HIS A 168 2.75 -4.85 6.29
C HIS A 168 2.39 -6.28 5.83
N PRO A 169 1.97 -6.49 4.58
CA PRO A 169 1.64 -7.83 4.07
C PRO A 169 2.87 -8.75 3.97
N GLU A 170 4.08 -8.18 3.87
CA GLU A 170 5.34 -8.91 3.82
C GLU A 170 5.81 -9.46 5.17
N SER A 171 5.17 -9.05 6.26
CA SER A 171 5.52 -9.51 7.60
C SER A 171 4.97 -10.91 7.86
N ILE A 172 5.78 -11.74 8.52
CA ILE A 172 5.34 -13.06 9.03
C ILE A 172 4.15 -12.95 9.99
N MET A 173 3.94 -11.79 10.60
CA MET A 173 2.80 -11.51 11.47
C MET A 173 1.51 -11.14 10.73
N THR A 174 1.53 -11.14 9.39
CA THR A 174 0.36 -10.98 8.53
C THR A 174 0.12 -12.29 7.78
N PRO A 175 -0.60 -13.27 8.36
CA PRO A 175 -0.69 -14.63 7.79
C PRO A 175 -1.31 -14.68 6.39
N ASP A 176 -2.19 -13.75 6.04
CA ASP A 176 -2.81 -13.68 4.71
C ASP A 176 -2.08 -12.76 3.74
N GLY A 177 -0.93 -12.21 4.12
CA GLY A 177 -0.19 -11.22 3.33
C GLY A 177 0.27 -11.73 1.96
N GLU A 178 0.78 -12.96 1.91
CA GLU A 178 1.18 -13.60 0.64
C GLU A 178 0.00 -13.72 -0.33
N LYS A 179 -1.17 -14.11 0.18
CA LYS A 179 -2.40 -14.18 -0.62
C LYS A 179 -2.80 -12.82 -1.16
N MET A 180 -2.71 -11.76 -0.37
CA MET A 180 -3.01 -10.40 -0.80
C MET A 180 -2.05 -9.94 -1.91
N LEU A 181 -0.76 -10.19 -1.78
CA LEU A 181 0.23 -9.87 -2.83
C LEU A 181 0.01 -10.70 -4.10
N ASN A 182 -0.30 -11.98 -3.97
CA ASN A 182 -0.68 -12.82 -5.11
C ASN A 182 -1.93 -12.29 -5.83
N ASN A 183 -2.96 -11.90 -5.09
CA ASN A 183 -4.17 -11.30 -5.68
C ASN A 183 -3.83 -10.03 -6.46
N PHE A 184 -2.99 -9.17 -5.90
CA PHE A 184 -2.57 -7.94 -6.59
C PHE A 184 -1.83 -8.24 -7.90
N ILE A 185 -0.89 -9.20 -7.88
CA ILE A 185 0.00 -9.46 -9.03
C ILE A 185 -0.67 -10.34 -10.09
N LYS A 186 -1.58 -11.25 -9.71
CA LYS A 186 -2.14 -12.25 -10.62
C LYS A 186 -3.59 -12.00 -11.02
N GLU A 187 -4.35 -11.26 -10.21
CA GLU A 187 -5.80 -11.11 -10.36
C GLU A 187 -6.23 -9.66 -10.68
N ILE A 188 -5.36 -8.68 -10.43
CA ILE A 188 -5.57 -7.25 -10.68
C ILE A 188 -4.67 -6.75 -11.80
#